data_2c909d1f64fb51b4d6647dca8fd15f4f
#
_entry.id   2c909d1f64fb51b4d6647dca8fd15f4f
#
_cell.length_a   1.000
_cell.length_b   1.000
_cell.length_c   1.000
_cell.angle_alpha   90.00
_cell.angle_beta   90.00
_cell.angle_gamma   90.00
#
_symmetry.space_group_name_H-M   'P 1'
#
loop_
_entity.id
_entity.type
_entity.pdbx_description
1 polymer ?
#
loop_
_entity_poly.entity_id
_entity_poly.type
_entity_poly.pdbx_seq_one_letter_code
_entity_poly.pdbx_strand_id
1 'polypeptide(L)'
;MNTHPYLRAYMAGSAAPTMMLVVVLSGFLIARYSFQVPIPIERAIIFPMALIPNLFGLWNMFYLWLRPRPHLPIGFHGAILPFVIAPLGFLLATCLGFLATTSSGLVWFHEIVIPYAVLAGVFSLALIAYYLVWKYLVGFFNQVLGIA
;
A
#
# COMPACT_ATOMS: atom_id res chain seq x y z
N MET A 1 -30.14 12.04 -4.15
CA MET A 1 -30.06 10.57 -4.34
C MET A 1 -28.58 10.19 -4.41
N ASN A 2 -28.12 9.43 -3.43
CA ASN A 2 -26.70 8.97 -3.40
C ASN A 2 -26.58 7.71 -4.26
N THR A 3 -26.45 7.91 -5.58
CA THR A 3 -26.20 6.84 -6.52
C THR A 3 -24.76 6.32 -6.37
N HIS A 4 -24.56 5.01 -6.32
CA HIS A 4 -23.27 4.32 -6.34
C HIS A 4 -22.34 4.51 -5.09
N PRO A 5 -22.80 4.18 -3.88
CA PRO A 5 -21.98 4.35 -2.66
C PRO A 5 -20.65 3.56 -2.71
N TYR A 6 -20.65 2.37 -3.27
CA TYR A 6 -19.44 1.55 -3.41
C TYR A 6 -18.42 2.14 -4.38
N LEU A 7 -18.86 2.73 -5.50
CA LEU A 7 -17.95 3.41 -6.43
C LEU A 7 -17.25 4.60 -5.74
N ARG A 8 -18.01 5.39 -4.97
CA ARG A 8 -17.43 6.49 -4.19
C ARG A 8 -16.48 5.99 -3.12
N ALA A 9 -16.80 4.89 -2.44
CA ALA A 9 -15.90 4.25 -1.50
C ALA A 9 -14.60 3.80 -2.17
N TYR A 10 -14.70 3.20 -3.36
CA TYR A 10 -13.52 2.85 -4.15
C TYR A 10 -12.67 4.07 -4.47
N MET A 11 -13.27 5.15 -4.96
CA MET A 11 -12.56 6.40 -5.27
C MET A 11 -11.91 7.02 -4.03
N ALA A 12 -12.60 7.04 -2.88
CA ALA A 12 -12.05 7.54 -1.63
C ALA A 12 -10.84 6.73 -1.16
N GLY A 13 -10.93 5.40 -1.25
CA GLY A 13 -9.83 4.51 -0.87
C GLY A 13 -8.62 4.65 -1.79
N SER A 14 -8.82 4.72 -3.10
CA SER A 14 -7.73 4.79 -4.08
C SER A 14 -7.04 6.16 -4.13
N ALA A 15 -7.69 7.24 -3.72
CA ALA A 15 -7.14 8.60 -3.80
C ALA A 15 -5.84 8.76 -3.00
N ALA A 16 -5.82 8.32 -1.74
CA ALA A 16 -4.65 8.47 -0.87
C ALA A 16 -3.39 7.81 -1.43
N PRO A 17 -3.39 6.50 -1.78
CA PRO A 17 -2.21 5.86 -2.34
C PRO A 17 -1.83 6.41 -3.71
N THR A 18 -2.77 6.84 -4.55
CA THR A 18 -2.47 7.46 -5.85
C THR A 18 -1.64 8.74 -5.67
N MET A 19 -2.01 9.60 -4.71
CA MET A 19 -1.23 10.79 -4.39
C MET A 19 0.17 10.44 -3.85
N MET A 20 0.26 9.46 -2.96
CA MET A 20 1.54 9.03 -2.39
C MET A 20 2.47 8.41 -3.44
N LEU A 21 1.93 7.66 -4.39
CA LEU A 21 2.72 7.04 -5.46
C LEU A 21 3.39 8.08 -6.36
N VAL A 22 2.76 9.22 -6.62
CA VAL A 22 3.39 10.31 -7.38
C VAL A 22 4.64 10.82 -6.64
N VAL A 23 4.57 11.00 -5.32
CA VAL A 23 5.70 11.44 -4.51
C VAL A 23 6.81 10.38 -4.50
N VAL A 24 6.45 9.11 -4.30
CA VAL A 24 7.40 7.99 -4.31
C VAL A 24 8.08 7.87 -5.66
N LEU A 25 7.33 7.92 -6.76
CA LEU A 25 7.89 7.89 -8.12
C LEU A 25 8.88 9.04 -8.37
N SER A 26 8.51 10.25 -7.94
CA SER A 26 9.41 11.41 -8.05
C SER A 26 10.72 11.19 -7.28
N GLY A 27 10.65 10.64 -6.06
CA GLY A 27 11.83 10.29 -5.27
C GLY A 27 12.73 9.27 -5.99
N PHE A 28 12.15 8.23 -6.59
CA PHE A 28 12.91 7.23 -7.36
C PHE A 28 13.54 7.81 -8.63
N LEU A 29 12.85 8.69 -9.33
CA LEU A 29 13.39 9.39 -10.50
C LEU A 29 14.60 10.27 -10.12
N ILE A 30 14.49 11.00 -9.01
CA ILE A 30 15.60 11.79 -8.49
C ILE A 30 16.77 10.89 -8.10
N ALA A 31 16.54 9.79 -7.39
CA ALA A 31 17.58 8.84 -7.01
C ALA A 31 18.30 8.27 -8.23
N ARG A 32 17.56 7.89 -9.28
CA ARG A 32 18.15 7.33 -10.50
C ARG A 32 18.93 8.35 -11.33
N TYR A 33 18.33 9.51 -11.59
CA TYR A 33 18.93 10.49 -12.53
C TYR A 33 19.89 11.47 -11.86
N SER A 34 19.66 11.88 -10.61
CA SER A 34 20.52 12.81 -9.89
C SER A 34 21.63 12.11 -9.11
N PHE A 35 21.34 10.96 -8.49
CA PHE A 35 22.30 10.22 -7.68
C PHE A 35 22.86 8.97 -8.36
N GLN A 36 22.47 8.71 -9.62
CA GLN A 36 22.95 7.57 -10.44
C GLN A 36 22.75 6.19 -9.75
N VAL A 37 21.75 6.06 -8.88
CA VAL A 37 21.43 4.78 -8.24
C VAL A 37 20.79 3.84 -9.26
N PRO A 38 21.31 2.63 -9.51
CA PRO A 38 20.82 1.70 -10.53
C PRO A 38 19.52 1.02 -10.10
N ILE A 39 18.44 1.79 -9.91
CA ILE A 39 17.13 1.23 -9.54
C ILE A 39 16.37 0.90 -10.83
N PRO A 40 15.93 -0.34 -11.04
CA PRO A 40 15.06 -0.71 -12.16
C PRO A 40 13.62 -0.25 -11.90
N ILE A 41 13.40 1.07 -12.05
CA ILE A 41 12.13 1.76 -11.73
C ILE A 41 10.96 1.08 -12.45
N GLU A 42 11.15 0.72 -13.73
CA GLU A 42 10.12 0.13 -14.58
C GLU A 42 9.58 -1.18 -14.00
N ARG A 43 10.45 -1.96 -13.34
CA ARG A 43 10.07 -3.24 -12.74
C ARG A 43 9.64 -3.09 -11.29
N ALA A 44 10.30 -2.21 -10.54
CA ALA A 44 10.07 -2.05 -9.10
C ALA A 44 8.78 -1.29 -8.77
N ILE A 45 8.30 -0.39 -9.65
CA ILE A 45 7.22 0.55 -9.33
C ILE A 45 5.96 0.34 -10.15
N ILE A 46 6.05 -0.07 -11.42
CA ILE A 46 4.86 -0.19 -12.28
C ILE A 46 3.82 -1.11 -11.62
N PHE A 47 4.27 -2.23 -11.06
CA PHE A 47 3.38 -3.20 -10.45
C PHE A 47 2.71 -2.70 -9.16
N PRO A 48 3.45 -2.17 -8.15
CA PRO A 48 2.84 -1.54 -6.99
C PRO A 48 1.91 -0.39 -7.34
N MET A 49 2.23 0.42 -8.35
CA MET A 49 1.38 1.53 -8.77
C MET A 49 0.02 1.09 -9.30
N ALA A 50 -0.03 -0.03 -10.00
CA ALA A 50 -1.30 -0.57 -10.47
C ALA A 50 -2.09 -1.28 -9.37
N LEU A 51 -1.40 -2.01 -8.48
CA LEU A 51 -2.05 -2.87 -7.48
C LEU A 51 -2.50 -2.11 -6.23
N ILE A 52 -1.64 -1.26 -5.65
CA ILE A 52 -1.89 -0.65 -4.34
C ILE A 52 -3.13 0.26 -4.34
N PRO A 53 -3.34 1.18 -5.28
CA PRO A 53 -4.55 1.99 -5.32
C PRO A 53 -5.82 1.16 -5.45
N ASN A 54 -5.77 0.10 -6.27
CA ASN A 54 -6.91 -0.80 -6.45
C ASN A 54 -7.24 -1.56 -5.15
N LEU A 55 -6.22 -2.09 -4.46
CA LEU A 55 -6.41 -2.76 -3.17
C LEU A 55 -6.99 -1.82 -2.11
N PHE A 56 -6.52 -0.59 -2.03
CA PHE A 56 -7.09 0.41 -1.12
C PHE A 56 -8.54 0.72 -1.45
N GLY A 57 -8.86 0.90 -2.74
CA GLY A 57 -10.23 1.13 -3.19
C GLY A 57 -11.16 -0.02 -2.84
N LEU A 58 -10.78 -1.26 -3.18
CA LEU A 58 -11.53 -2.47 -2.84
C LEU A 58 -11.68 -2.67 -1.34
N TRP A 59 -10.62 -2.40 -0.58
CA TRP A 59 -10.65 -2.50 0.88
C TRP A 59 -11.60 -1.48 1.52
N ASN A 60 -11.68 -0.27 0.96
CA ASN A 60 -12.64 0.74 1.43
C ASN A 60 -14.09 0.39 1.05
N MET A 61 -14.31 -0.27 -0.09
CA MET A 61 -15.62 -0.87 -0.41
C MET A 61 -16.00 -1.95 0.60
N PHE A 62 -15.04 -2.80 0.96
CA PHE A 62 -15.23 -3.83 1.98
C PHE A 62 -15.53 -3.21 3.36
N TYR A 63 -14.81 -2.15 3.76
CA TYR A 63 -15.11 -1.39 4.96
C TYR A 63 -16.55 -0.86 4.95
N LEU A 64 -17.00 -0.26 3.84
CA LEU A 64 -18.36 0.22 3.70
C LEU A 64 -19.40 -0.91 3.82
N TRP A 65 -19.10 -2.06 3.25
CA TRP A 65 -19.97 -3.24 3.34
C TRP A 65 -20.10 -3.78 4.77
N LEU A 66 -19.04 -3.70 5.57
CA LEU A 66 -19.06 -4.11 6.98
C LEU A 66 -19.76 -3.11 7.91
N ARG A 67 -19.88 -1.84 7.49
CA ARG A 67 -20.37 -0.75 8.33
C ARG A 67 -21.73 -0.99 9.04
N PRO A 68 -22.72 -1.67 8.44
CA PRO A 68 -23.98 -1.98 9.12
C PRO A 68 -23.84 -3.00 10.26
N ARG A 69 -22.67 -3.61 10.42
CA ARG A 69 -22.38 -4.64 11.44
C ARG A 69 -21.38 -4.07 12.47
N PRO A 70 -21.28 -4.70 13.68
CA PRO A 70 -20.19 -4.37 14.59
C PRO A 70 -18.84 -4.50 13.86
N HIS A 71 -18.11 -3.41 13.72
CA HIS A 71 -16.86 -3.38 12.98
C HIS A 71 -15.83 -2.50 13.68
N LEU A 72 -14.56 -2.72 13.34
CA LEU A 72 -13.45 -1.92 13.84
C LEU A 72 -13.49 -0.50 13.24
N PRO A 73 -12.99 0.51 13.99
CA PRO A 73 -12.79 1.85 13.44
C PRO A 73 -11.94 1.83 12.17
N ILE A 74 -12.16 2.79 11.28
CA ILE A 74 -11.52 2.87 9.96
C ILE A 74 -9.99 2.75 10.01
N GLY A 75 -9.33 3.33 11.02
CA GLY A 75 -7.88 3.22 11.18
C GLY A 75 -7.39 1.79 11.37
N PHE A 76 -8.13 0.97 12.13
CA PHE A 76 -7.79 -0.45 12.31
C PHE A 76 -7.96 -1.25 11.02
N HIS A 77 -8.98 -0.94 10.21
CA HIS A 77 -9.10 -1.53 8.86
C HIS A 77 -7.86 -1.23 8.01
N GLY A 78 -7.32 -0.01 8.12
CA GLY A 78 -6.05 0.33 7.48
C GLY A 78 -4.89 -0.49 7.99
N ALA A 79 -4.76 -0.66 9.30
CA ALA A 79 -3.67 -1.43 9.92
C ALA A 79 -3.70 -2.94 9.55
N ILE A 80 -4.85 -3.49 9.16
CA ILE A 80 -4.96 -4.87 8.69
C ILE A 80 -4.45 -5.02 7.24
N LEU A 81 -4.56 -3.99 6.41
CA LEU A 81 -4.25 -4.06 4.99
C LEU A 81 -2.80 -4.49 4.66
N PRO A 82 -1.75 -4.12 5.42
CA PRO A 82 -0.40 -4.65 5.24
C PRO A 82 -0.29 -6.17 5.33
N PHE A 83 -1.13 -6.83 6.12
CA PHE A 83 -1.17 -8.30 6.20
C PHE A 83 -1.69 -8.95 4.91
N VAL A 84 -2.37 -8.21 4.06
CA VAL A 84 -2.80 -8.63 2.72
C VAL A 84 -1.76 -8.22 1.67
N ILE A 85 -1.29 -6.97 1.74
CA ILE A 85 -0.36 -6.43 0.74
C ILE A 85 1.02 -7.09 0.83
N ALA A 86 1.55 -7.33 2.04
CA ALA A 86 2.90 -7.86 2.18
C ALA A 86 3.04 -9.30 1.65
N PRO A 87 2.15 -10.26 1.97
CA PRO A 87 2.22 -11.60 1.37
C PRO A 87 2.01 -11.58 -0.15
N LEU A 88 1.09 -10.75 -0.64
CA LEU A 88 0.84 -10.62 -2.07
C LEU A 88 2.05 -10.03 -2.80
N GLY A 89 2.63 -8.97 -2.25
CA GLY A 89 3.85 -8.35 -2.77
C GLY A 89 5.05 -9.31 -2.72
N PHE A 90 5.19 -10.08 -1.64
CA PHE A 90 6.21 -11.11 -1.52
C PHE A 90 6.06 -12.19 -2.61
N LEU A 91 4.86 -12.74 -2.77
CA LEU A 91 4.57 -13.75 -3.78
C LEU A 91 4.92 -13.25 -5.19
N LEU A 92 4.46 -12.05 -5.52
CA LEU A 92 4.70 -11.45 -6.83
C LEU A 92 6.18 -11.14 -7.08
N ALA A 93 6.87 -10.57 -6.09
CA ALA A 93 8.29 -10.28 -6.19
C ALA A 93 9.13 -11.57 -6.35
N THR A 94 8.72 -12.65 -5.71
CA THR A 94 9.36 -13.98 -5.84
C THR A 94 9.07 -14.57 -7.23
N CYS A 95 7.82 -14.54 -7.69
CA CYS A 95 7.43 -15.04 -9.02
C CYS A 95 8.14 -14.28 -10.15
N LEU A 96 8.38 -12.99 -9.97
CA LEU A 96 9.09 -12.14 -10.94
C LEU A 96 10.63 -12.22 -10.79
N GLY A 97 11.15 -13.01 -9.86
CA GLY A 97 12.58 -13.18 -9.65
C GLY A 97 13.30 -12.00 -8.99
N PHE A 98 12.56 -11.06 -8.36
CA PHE A 98 13.17 -9.92 -7.69
C PHE A 98 13.55 -10.19 -6.25
N LEU A 99 12.98 -11.21 -5.65
CA LEU A 99 13.12 -11.53 -4.25
C LEU A 99 13.47 -12.99 -4.07
N ALA A 100 14.49 -13.24 -3.30
CA ALA A 100 14.87 -14.58 -2.84
C ALA A 100 14.97 -14.62 -1.32
N THR A 101 14.66 -15.76 -0.72
CA THR A 101 14.79 -15.98 0.71
C THR A 101 16.14 -16.63 1.04
N THR A 102 16.76 -16.18 2.13
CA THR A 102 17.97 -16.79 2.69
C THR A 102 17.77 -17.06 4.18
N SER A 103 18.70 -17.75 4.81
CA SER A 103 18.67 -18.00 6.26
C SER A 103 18.76 -16.72 7.10
N SER A 104 19.37 -15.66 6.56
CA SER A 104 19.60 -14.39 7.28
C SER A 104 18.61 -13.26 6.93
N GLY A 105 17.86 -13.38 5.85
CA GLY A 105 16.96 -12.34 5.40
C GLY A 105 16.41 -12.53 3.99
N LEU A 106 15.88 -11.47 3.42
CA LEU A 106 15.43 -11.41 2.03
C LEU A 106 16.53 -10.76 1.16
N VAL A 107 16.80 -11.36 0.02
CA VAL A 107 17.70 -10.80 -1.00
C VAL A 107 16.87 -10.09 -2.05
N TRP A 108 17.04 -8.79 -2.17
CA TRP A 108 16.36 -7.94 -3.14
C TRP A 108 17.27 -7.68 -4.34
N PHE A 109 16.77 -7.91 -5.54
CA PHE A 109 17.49 -7.77 -6.83
C PHE A 109 18.84 -8.51 -6.90
N HIS A 110 18.97 -9.63 -6.18
CA HIS A 110 20.20 -10.45 -6.08
C HIS A 110 21.41 -9.73 -5.44
N GLU A 111 21.25 -8.52 -4.93
CA GLU A 111 22.36 -7.72 -4.39
C GLU A 111 22.14 -7.29 -2.94
N ILE A 112 20.95 -6.89 -2.58
CA ILE A 112 20.67 -6.27 -1.28
C ILE A 112 20.07 -7.30 -0.32
N VAL A 113 20.81 -7.65 0.71
CA VAL A 113 20.31 -8.52 1.79
C VAL A 113 19.64 -7.68 2.86
N ILE A 114 18.35 -7.88 3.08
CA ILE A 114 17.56 -7.19 4.12
C ILE A 114 17.31 -8.18 5.25
N PRO A 115 17.94 -8.00 6.44
CA PRO A 115 17.75 -8.88 7.59
C PRO A 115 16.28 -8.94 8.04
N TYR A 116 15.85 -10.09 8.54
CA TYR A 116 14.47 -10.26 9.03
C TYR A 116 14.12 -9.30 10.17
N ALA A 117 15.06 -8.91 11.03
CA ALA A 117 14.84 -7.92 12.08
C ALA A 117 14.47 -6.54 11.50
N VAL A 118 15.14 -6.13 10.41
CA VAL A 118 14.82 -4.88 9.69
C VAL A 118 13.44 -4.96 9.06
N LEU A 119 13.11 -6.09 8.43
CA LEU A 119 11.79 -6.31 7.85
C LEU A 119 10.68 -6.24 8.90
N ALA A 120 10.88 -6.84 10.06
CA ALA A 120 9.93 -6.76 11.18
C ALA A 120 9.75 -5.32 11.67
N GLY A 121 10.82 -4.56 11.79
CA GLY A 121 10.76 -3.13 12.15
C GLY A 121 10.01 -2.30 11.11
N VAL A 122 10.34 -2.46 9.83
CA VAL A 122 9.66 -1.78 8.72
C VAL A 122 8.18 -2.16 8.66
N PHE A 123 7.85 -3.44 8.85
CA PHE A 123 6.46 -3.90 8.88
C PHE A 123 5.68 -3.27 10.04
N SER A 124 6.27 -3.18 11.23
CA SER A 124 5.66 -2.54 12.40
C SER A 124 5.38 -1.05 12.14
N LEU A 125 6.34 -0.34 11.53
CA LEU A 125 6.15 1.05 11.11
C LEU A 125 5.07 1.19 10.05
N ALA A 126 4.99 0.24 9.12
CA ALA A 126 3.95 0.21 8.10
C ALA A 126 2.56 0.07 8.72
N LEU A 127 2.37 -0.76 9.75
CA LEU A 127 1.07 -0.88 10.45
C LEU A 127 0.61 0.48 11.01
N ILE A 128 1.53 1.21 11.65
CA ILE A 128 1.25 2.55 12.20
C ILE A 128 0.93 3.53 11.08
N ALA A 129 1.74 3.56 10.03
CA ALA A 129 1.53 4.45 8.89
C ALA A 129 0.19 4.19 8.20
N TYR A 130 -0.16 2.94 7.95
CA TYR A 130 -1.44 2.56 7.36
C TYR A 130 -2.62 2.92 8.27
N TYR A 131 -2.50 2.71 9.59
CA TYR A 131 -3.51 3.17 10.54
C TYR A 131 -3.76 4.68 10.42
N LEU A 132 -2.70 5.49 10.37
CA LEU A 132 -2.79 6.95 10.28
C LEU A 132 -3.35 7.40 8.92
N VAL A 133 -2.86 6.82 7.82
CA VAL A 133 -3.36 7.11 6.47
C VAL A 133 -4.86 6.81 6.37
N TRP A 134 -5.29 5.68 6.89
CA TRP A 134 -6.71 5.31 6.85
C TRP A 134 -7.55 6.19 7.77
N LYS A 135 -7.08 6.46 8.98
CA LYS A 135 -7.80 7.31 9.94
C LYS A 135 -7.98 8.73 9.42
N TYR A 136 -6.94 9.34 8.86
CA TYR A 136 -6.95 10.75 8.48
C TYR A 136 -7.23 10.98 7.00
N LEU A 137 -6.54 10.31 6.08
CA LEU A 137 -6.68 10.59 4.65
C LEU A 137 -7.90 9.87 4.05
N VAL A 138 -8.00 8.55 4.22
CA VAL A 138 -9.15 7.81 3.67
C VAL A 138 -10.43 8.24 4.40
N GLY A 139 -10.38 8.45 5.71
CA GLY A 139 -11.49 9.00 6.49
C GLY A 139 -11.94 10.36 5.98
N PHE A 140 -11.02 11.27 5.69
CA PHE A 140 -11.31 12.56 5.08
C PHE A 140 -11.99 12.41 3.72
N PHE A 141 -11.43 11.59 2.82
CA PHE A 141 -12.06 11.36 1.50
C PHE A 141 -13.44 10.70 1.62
N ASN A 142 -13.64 9.80 2.57
CA ASN A 142 -14.96 9.23 2.84
C ASN A 142 -15.97 10.32 3.26
N GLN A 143 -15.57 11.28 4.09
CA GLN A 143 -16.41 12.40 4.47
C GLN A 143 -16.73 13.30 3.27
N VAL A 144 -15.71 13.70 2.50
CA VAL A 144 -15.90 14.57 1.31
C VAL A 144 -16.83 13.93 0.29
N LEU A 145 -16.73 12.62 0.09
CA LEU A 145 -17.57 11.87 -0.85
C LEU A 145 -18.91 11.41 -0.23
N GLY A 146 -19.23 11.85 0.99
CA GLY A 146 -20.50 11.54 1.65
C GLY A 146 -20.72 10.05 1.91
N ILE A 147 -19.64 9.33 2.31
CA ILE A 147 -19.67 7.93 2.69
C ILE A 147 -19.63 7.78 4.22
N ALA A 148 -19.10 8.79 4.91
CA ALA A 148 -18.96 8.80 6.37
C ALA A 148 -20.32 9.02 7.06
#